data_f94ef8f0a2d9b9266f58a778ceed22df
#
_entry.id   f94ef8f0a2d9b9266f58a778ceed22df
#
_cell.length_a   1.000
_cell.length_b   1.000
_cell.length_c   1.000
_cell.angle_alpha   90.00
_cell.angle_beta   90.00
_cell.angle_gamma   90.00
#
_symmetry.space_group_name_H-M   'P 1'
#
loop_
_entity.id
_entity.type
_entity.pdbx_description
1 polymer ?
#
loop_
_entity_poly.entity_id
_entity_poly.type
_entity_poly.pdbx_seq_one_letter_code
_entity_poly.pdbx_strand_id
1 'polypeptide(L)'
;ALIAMRRQNAWADGALKDYTARDRLDRRDAALAARLLYGVVQNRMLLDFYLAQAVASPLTKLQPVVLDILRLGAYQILFLDKIPVSAAVNEAVEQAKTYANKRAAGLVNGSLRTLARRKDELEKPHDLATKYSHPRPLVDCLRASMDEETLEAFLAADNDIPKTALQANPLKA
;
A
#
# COMPACT_ATOMS: atom_id res chain seq x y z
N ALA A 1 -4.91 -11.60 2.87
CA ALA A 1 -3.96 -11.51 1.75
C ALA A 1 -2.56 -11.03 2.22
N LEU A 2 -2.36 -9.80 2.76
CA LEU A 2 -1.04 -9.29 3.17
C LEU A 2 -0.28 -10.23 4.13
N ILE A 3 -0.98 -10.81 5.13
CA ILE A 3 -0.39 -11.79 6.05
C ILE A 3 0.06 -13.05 5.30
N ALA A 4 -0.72 -13.54 4.34
CA ALA A 4 -0.37 -14.71 3.54
C ALA A 4 0.84 -14.44 2.65
N MET A 5 0.89 -13.29 1.99
CA MET A 5 2.06 -12.87 1.21
C MET A 5 3.34 -12.89 2.04
N ARG A 6 3.28 -12.37 3.26
CA ARG A 6 4.44 -12.31 4.15
C ARG A 6 4.83 -13.67 4.74
N ARG A 7 3.87 -14.52 5.13
CA ARG A 7 4.13 -15.80 5.81
C ARG A 7 4.40 -16.95 4.85
N GLN A 8 3.75 -16.93 3.70
CA GLN A 8 3.74 -18.05 2.74
C GLN A 8 4.46 -17.68 1.45
N ASN A 9 5.05 -16.49 1.38
CA ASN A 9 5.65 -15.94 0.15
C ASN A 9 4.68 -15.99 -1.05
N ALA A 10 3.39 -15.82 -0.76
CA ALA A 10 2.34 -15.88 -1.78
C ALA A 10 2.36 -14.63 -2.67
N TRP A 11 2.12 -14.81 -3.95
CA TRP A 11 1.93 -13.70 -4.88
C TRP A 11 0.62 -12.96 -4.59
N ALA A 12 0.61 -11.65 -4.81
CA ALA A 12 -0.55 -10.80 -4.54
C ALA A 12 -1.81 -11.28 -5.27
N ASP A 13 -1.69 -11.65 -6.55
CA ASP A 13 -2.79 -12.15 -7.37
C ASP A 13 -3.38 -13.46 -6.82
N GLY A 14 -2.52 -14.41 -6.49
CA GLY A 14 -2.94 -15.69 -5.91
C GLY A 14 -3.65 -15.47 -4.59
N ALA A 15 -3.04 -14.72 -3.67
CA ALA A 15 -3.63 -14.42 -2.38
C ALA A 15 -4.97 -13.68 -2.52
N LEU A 16 -5.08 -12.70 -3.43
CA LEU A 16 -6.33 -11.98 -3.66
C LEU A 16 -7.43 -12.92 -4.17
N LYS A 17 -7.13 -13.72 -5.20
CA LYS A 17 -8.07 -14.68 -5.80
C LYS A 17 -8.59 -15.67 -4.77
N ASP A 18 -7.70 -16.24 -3.97
CA ASP A 18 -8.06 -17.23 -2.94
C ASP A 18 -8.99 -16.62 -1.88
N TYR A 19 -8.67 -15.43 -1.37
CA TYR A 19 -9.48 -14.79 -0.34
C TYR A 19 -10.80 -14.26 -0.87
N THR A 20 -10.86 -13.68 -2.07
CA THR A 20 -12.11 -13.21 -2.66
C THR A 20 -13.07 -14.35 -2.98
N ALA A 21 -12.55 -15.48 -3.46
CA ALA A 21 -13.33 -16.69 -3.73
C ALA A 21 -13.82 -17.34 -2.42
N ARG A 22 -12.94 -17.50 -1.43
CA ARG A 22 -13.26 -18.10 -0.13
C ARG A 22 -14.35 -17.33 0.59
N ASP A 23 -14.22 -15.99 0.63
CA ASP A 23 -15.12 -15.11 1.37
C ASP A 23 -16.33 -14.68 0.52
N ARG A 24 -16.45 -15.19 -0.73
CA ARG A 24 -17.54 -14.92 -1.67
C ARG A 24 -17.87 -13.45 -1.83
N LEU A 25 -16.80 -12.63 -1.96
CA LEU A 25 -16.98 -11.18 -2.12
C LEU A 25 -17.73 -10.89 -3.41
N ASP A 26 -18.63 -9.91 -3.35
CA ASP A 26 -19.24 -9.38 -4.55
C ASP A 26 -18.21 -8.64 -5.43
N ARG A 27 -18.62 -8.24 -6.64
CA ARG A 27 -17.73 -7.58 -7.61
C ARG A 27 -17.16 -6.25 -7.07
N ARG A 28 -17.96 -5.51 -6.31
CA ARG A 28 -17.57 -4.21 -5.76
C ARG A 28 -16.56 -4.36 -4.63
N ASP A 29 -16.83 -5.27 -3.71
CA ASP A 29 -15.95 -5.56 -2.57
C ASP A 29 -14.64 -6.21 -3.03
N ALA A 30 -14.71 -7.12 -4.00
CA ALA A 30 -13.51 -7.70 -4.61
C ALA A 30 -12.63 -6.63 -5.30
N ALA A 31 -13.24 -5.67 -5.99
CA ALA A 31 -12.50 -4.56 -6.61
C ALA A 31 -11.86 -3.64 -5.56
N LEU A 32 -12.55 -3.35 -4.44
CA LEU A 32 -11.99 -2.58 -3.34
C LEU A 32 -10.84 -3.35 -2.68
N ALA A 33 -11.01 -4.64 -2.40
CA ALA A 33 -9.97 -5.49 -1.83
C ALA A 33 -8.71 -5.52 -2.72
N ALA A 34 -8.90 -5.63 -4.03
CA ALA A 34 -7.82 -5.56 -5.01
C ALA A 34 -7.09 -4.20 -4.94
N ARG A 35 -7.85 -3.10 -4.97
CA ARG A 35 -7.28 -1.76 -4.90
C ARG A 35 -6.50 -1.52 -3.61
N LEU A 36 -6.99 -2.00 -2.48
CA LEU A 36 -6.30 -1.90 -1.20
C LEU A 36 -5.02 -2.74 -1.17
N LEU A 37 -5.08 -3.98 -1.63
CA LEU A 37 -3.94 -4.88 -1.64
C LEU A 37 -2.82 -4.36 -2.53
N TYR A 38 -3.12 -4.11 -3.81
CA TYR A 38 -2.13 -3.63 -4.77
C TYR A 38 -1.61 -2.24 -4.40
N GLY A 39 -2.48 -1.34 -3.97
CA GLY A 39 -2.09 -0.01 -3.54
C GLY A 39 -1.10 -0.02 -2.36
N VAL A 40 -1.31 -0.89 -1.38
CA VAL A 40 -0.37 -1.05 -0.26
C VAL A 40 0.95 -1.68 -0.71
N VAL A 41 0.90 -2.71 -1.57
CA VAL A 41 2.11 -3.39 -2.05
C VAL A 41 2.95 -2.44 -2.89
N GLN A 42 2.34 -1.75 -3.84
CA GLN A 42 2.97 -0.80 -4.75
C GLN A 42 3.58 0.39 -4.01
N ASN A 43 2.87 0.94 -3.02
CA ASN A 43 3.31 2.15 -2.31
C ASN A 43 3.97 1.86 -0.96
N ARG A 44 4.47 0.66 -0.72
CA ARG A 44 4.92 0.22 0.61
C ARG A 44 5.99 1.13 1.21
N MET A 45 7.00 1.51 0.45
CA MET A 45 8.11 2.34 0.96
C MET A 45 7.63 3.77 1.24
N LEU A 46 6.79 4.32 0.38
CA LEU A 46 6.19 5.64 0.54
C LEU A 46 5.24 5.68 1.76
N LEU A 47 4.43 4.64 1.95
CA LEU A 47 3.55 4.51 3.12
C LEU A 47 4.36 4.42 4.41
N ASP A 48 5.45 3.63 4.43
CA ASP A 48 6.34 3.52 5.59
C ASP A 48 7.00 4.86 5.91
N PHE A 49 7.40 5.63 4.90
CA PHE A 49 7.97 6.96 5.07
C PHE A 49 6.98 7.92 5.76
N TYR A 50 5.73 7.94 5.33
CA TYR A 50 4.70 8.79 5.95
C TYR A 50 4.29 8.28 7.34
N LEU A 51 4.18 6.97 7.52
CA LEU A 51 3.87 6.38 8.82
C LEU A 51 4.96 6.65 9.85
N ALA A 52 6.23 6.68 9.47
CA ALA A 52 7.33 7.00 10.37
C ALA A 52 7.22 8.41 10.99
N GLN A 53 6.53 9.34 10.33
CA GLN A 53 6.28 10.69 10.83
C GLN A 53 5.08 10.79 11.78
N ALA A 54 4.21 9.77 11.79
CA ALA A 54 2.97 9.76 12.57
C ALA A 54 2.96 8.74 13.71
N VAL A 55 3.82 7.74 13.67
CA VAL A 55 3.94 6.67 14.66
C VAL A 55 5.04 7.02 15.66
N ALA A 56 4.72 7.01 16.95
CA ALA A 56 5.68 7.37 18.00
C ALA A 56 6.83 6.36 18.17
N SER A 57 6.67 5.13 17.69
CA SER A 57 7.68 4.06 17.79
C SER A 57 8.28 3.75 16.43
N PRO A 58 9.56 3.36 16.34
CA PRO A 58 10.15 2.89 15.10
C PRO A 58 9.31 1.77 14.48
N LEU A 59 9.01 1.86 13.18
CA LEU A 59 8.18 0.88 12.47
C LEU A 59 8.75 -0.55 12.54
N THR A 60 10.06 -0.68 12.62
CA THR A 60 10.79 -1.95 12.76
C THR A 60 10.51 -2.68 14.08
N LYS A 61 10.02 -1.98 15.11
CA LYS A 61 9.65 -2.55 16.41
C LYS A 61 8.18 -2.98 16.48
N LEU A 62 7.39 -2.64 15.47
CA LEU A 62 5.98 -3.01 15.43
C LEU A 62 5.82 -4.48 15.03
N GLN A 63 4.77 -5.11 15.58
CA GLN A 63 4.36 -6.41 15.08
C GLN A 63 4.02 -6.30 13.59
N PRO A 64 4.45 -7.23 12.74
CA PRO A 64 4.22 -7.13 11.30
C PRO A 64 2.76 -6.99 10.90
N VAL A 65 1.84 -7.63 11.63
CA VAL A 65 0.39 -7.50 11.38
C VAL A 65 -0.11 -6.07 11.69
N VAL A 66 0.43 -5.43 12.73
CA VAL A 66 0.07 -4.05 13.09
C VAL A 66 0.57 -3.08 12.02
N LEU A 67 1.77 -3.31 11.51
CA LEU A 67 2.33 -2.51 10.41
C LEU A 67 1.51 -2.67 9.12
N ASP A 68 1.07 -3.90 8.79
CA ASP A 68 0.20 -4.14 7.63
C ASP A 68 -1.15 -3.40 7.78
N ILE A 69 -1.73 -3.37 8.98
CA ILE A 69 -2.97 -2.63 9.27
C ILE A 69 -2.76 -1.11 9.15
N LEU A 70 -1.62 -0.61 9.68
CA LEU A 70 -1.27 0.81 9.54
C LEU A 70 -1.10 1.21 8.08
N ARG A 71 -0.43 0.39 7.26
CA ARG A 71 -0.29 0.63 5.81
C ARG A 71 -1.63 0.67 5.10
N LEU A 72 -2.54 -0.27 5.42
CA LEU A 72 -3.90 -0.27 4.86
C LEU A 72 -4.68 0.99 5.22
N GLY A 73 -4.63 1.42 6.49
CA GLY A 73 -5.26 2.65 6.94
C GLY A 73 -4.64 3.90 6.31
N ALA A 74 -3.31 3.96 6.27
CA ALA A 74 -2.58 5.06 5.65
C ALA A 74 -2.87 5.17 4.15
N TYR A 75 -2.90 4.05 3.42
CA TYR A 75 -3.25 4.06 2.00
C TYR A 75 -4.66 4.63 1.76
N GLN A 76 -5.64 4.23 2.56
CA GLN A 76 -7.00 4.77 2.46
C GLN A 76 -7.04 6.27 2.73
N ILE A 77 -6.34 6.75 3.76
CA ILE A 77 -6.32 8.17 4.15
C ILE A 77 -5.60 9.05 3.11
N LEU A 78 -4.49 8.56 2.55
CA LEU A 78 -3.63 9.35 1.68
C LEU A 78 -4.02 9.29 0.19
N PHE A 79 -4.60 8.16 -0.27
CA PHE A 79 -4.79 7.87 -1.70
C PHE A 79 -6.25 7.62 -2.11
N LEU A 80 -7.19 7.49 -1.16
CA LEU A 80 -8.59 7.18 -1.48
C LEU A 80 -9.55 8.26 -0.98
N ASP A 81 -9.78 9.28 -1.80
CA ASP A 81 -10.63 10.43 -1.44
C ASP A 81 -12.10 10.05 -1.16
N LYS A 82 -12.56 8.91 -1.69
CA LYS A 82 -13.96 8.45 -1.49
C LYS A 82 -14.18 7.73 -0.16
N ILE A 83 -13.13 7.41 0.59
CA ILE A 83 -13.24 6.75 1.89
C ILE A 83 -13.08 7.81 2.99
N PRO A 84 -14.10 8.01 3.83
CA PRO A 84 -13.99 8.93 4.97
C PRO A 84 -12.86 8.50 5.91
N VAL A 85 -12.07 9.44 6.39
CA VAL A 85 -10.97 9.19 7.34
C VAL A 85 -11.45 8.41 8.56
N SER A 86 -12.63 8.77 9.10
CA SER A 86 -13.22 8.08 10.25
C SER A 86 -13.50 6.60 9.96
N ALA A 87 -13.96 6.27 8.76
CA ALA A 87 -14.21 4.89 8.35
C ALA A 87 -12.90 4.10 8.24
N ALA A 88 -11.90 4.65 7.58
CA ALA A 88 -10.57 4.02 7.47
C ALA A 88 -9.94 3.76 8.84
N VAL A 89 -10.01 4.72 9.76
CA VAL A 89 -9.49 4.58 11.13
C VAL A 89 -10.27 3.53 11.92
N ASN A 90 -11.60 3.57 11.89
CA ASN A 90 -12.44 2.63 12.64
C ASN A 90 -12.20 1.19 12.18
N GLU A 91 -12.15 0.95 10.87
CA GLU A 91 -11.89 -0.38 10.31
C GLU A 91 -10.49 -0.89 10.72
N ALA A 92 -9.47 -0.03 10.63
CA ALA A 92 -8.12 -0.38 11.06
C ALA A 92 -8.05 -0.72 12.57
N VAL A 93 -8.81 -0.03 13.40
CA VAL A 93 -8.90 -0.31 14.84
C VAL A 93 -9.56 -1.66 15.12
N GLU A 94 -10.65 -1.99 14.42
CA GLU A 94 -11.31 -3.30 14.55
C GLU A 94 -10.39 -4.45 14.05
N GLN A 95 -9.69 -4.24 12.95
CA GLN A 95 -8.67 -5.19 12.48
C GLN A 95 -7.55 -5.38 13.51
N ALA A 96 -7.09 -4.31 14.16
CA ALA A 96 -6.06 -4.41 15.18
C ALA A 96 -6.55 -5.15 16.44
N LYS A 97 -7.81 -4.98 16.85
CA LYS A 97 -8.41 -5.77 17.92
C LYS A 97 -8.49 -7.25 17.58
N THR A 98 -8.86 -7.58 16.34
CA THR A 98 -9.08 -8.94 15.86
C THR A 98 -7.75 -9.70 15.64
N TYR A 99 -6.79 -9.05 14.98
CA TYR A 99 -5.56 -9.72 14.52
C TYR A 99 -4.32 -9.46 15.37
N ALA A 100 -4.41 -8.55 16.34
CA ALA A 100 -3.33 -8.26 17.26
C ALA A 100 -3.82 -8.23 18.71
N ASN A 101 -4.07 -7.04 19.27
CA ASN A 101 -4.57 -6.89 20.64
C ASN A 101 -5.11 -5.47 20.90
N LYS A 102 -5.73 -5.26 22.07
CA LYS A 102 -6.30 -3.97 22.46
C LYS A 102 -5.28 -2.83 22.52
N ARG A 103 -4.03 -3.11 22.93
CA ARG A 103 -2.95 -2.10 22.97
C ARG A 103 -2.57 -1.65 21.56
N ALA A 104 -2.46 -2.60 20.62
CA ALA A 104 -2.21 -2.29 19.22
C ALA A 104 -3.33 -1.45 18.60
N ALA A 105 -4.59 -1.72 18.96
CA ALA A 105 -5.72 -0.92 18.52
C ALA A 105 -5.63 0.56 18.93
N GLY A 106 -5.17 0.82 20.17
CA GLY A 106 -4.90 2.19 20.65
C GLY A 106 -3.78 2.88 19.85
N LEU A 107 -2.69 2.18 19.58
CA LEU A 107 -1.58 2.68 18.76
C LEU A 107 -2.06 2.98 17.32
N VAL A 108 -2.78 2.07 16.68
CA VAL A 108 -3.32 2.24 15.32
C VAL A 108 -4.24 3.46 15.26
N ASN A 109 -5.17 3.61 16.21
CA ASN A 109 -6.06 4.76 16.28
C ASN A 109 -5.29 6.09 16.39
N GLY A 110 -4.35 6.18 17.33
CA GLY A 110 -3.55 7.38 17.56
C GLY A 110 -2.70 7.74 16.34
N SER A 111 -2.01 6.77 15.77
CA SER A 111 -1.13 6.97 14.60
C SER A 111 -1.90 7.40 13.36
N LEU A 112 -2.99 6.74 13.01
CA LEU A 112 -3.77 7.07 11.81
C LEU A 112 -4.50 8.41 11.94
N ARG A 113 -4.99 8.78 13.15
CA ARG A 113 -5.55 10.12 13.40
C ARG A 113 -4.48 11.20 13.29
N THR A 114 -3.27 10.95 13.78
CA THR A 114 -2.14 11.88 13.65
C THR A 114 -1.74 12.04 12.18
N LEU A 115 -1.66 10.93 11.43
CA LEU A 115 -1.39 10.97 9.99
C LEU A 115 -2.43 11.81 9.24
N ALA A 116 -3.72 11.57 9.51
CA ALA A 116 -4.81 12.28 8.85
C ALA A 116 -4.80 13.79 9.15
N ARG A 117 -4.56 14.16 10.42
CA ARG A 117 -4.49 15.57 10.83
C ARG A 117 -3.32 16.32 10.21
N ARG A 118 -2.18 15.63 10.04
CA ARG A 118 -0.95 16.21 9.51
C ARG A 118 -0.74 15.93 8.02
N LYS A 119 -1.77 15.46 7.31
CA LYS A 119 -1.66 15.04 5.90
C LYS A 119 -0.95 16.08 5.02
N ASP A 120 -1.32 17.35 5.18
CA ASP A 120 -0.81 18.45 4.37
C ASP A 120 0.57 18.99 4.86
N GLU A 121 0.99 18.60 6.06
CA GLU A 121 2.26 18.99 6.70
C GLU A 121 3.34 17.90 6.62
N LEU A 122 3.00 16.73 6.07
CA LEU A 122 3.96 15.62 5.97
C LEU A 122 5.11 15.98 5.04
N GLU A 123 6.32 15.74 5.51
CA GLU A 123 7.51 15.82 4.66
C GLU A 123 7.38 14.84 3.50
N LYS A 124 7.76 15.30 2.30
CA LYS A 124 7.80 14.45 1.11
C LYS A 124 9.17 13.78 1.00
N PRO A 125 9.25 12.55 0.50
CA PRO A 125 10.54 11.90 0.31
C PRO A 125 11.35 12.62 -0.79
N HIS A 126 12.63 12.83 -0.52
CA HIS A 126 13.56 13.46 -1.46
C HIS A 126 14.16 12.46 -2.46
N ASP A 127 14.26 11.18 -2.08
CA ASP A 127 14.83 10.15 -2.94
C ASP A 127 13.75 9.45 -3.79
N LEU A 128 14.08 9.18 -5.06
CA LEU A 128 13.17 8.57 -6.03
C LEU A 128 12.73 7.16 -5.62
N ALA A 129 13.61 6.38 -4.98
CA ALA A 129 13.29 5.04 -4.54
C ALA A 129 12.13 5.05 -3.54
N THR A 130 12.16 5.93 -2.55
CA THR A 130 11.07 6.09 -1.57
C THR A 130 9.85 6.76 -2.20
N LYS A 131 10.05 7.81 -3.02
CA LYS A 131 8.98 8.57 -3.67
C LYS A 131 8.08 7.70 -4.53
N TYR A 132 8.70 6.83 -5.33
CA TYR A 132 7.98 5.91 -6.24
C TYR A 132 7.88 4.48 -5.70
N SER A 133 8.38 4.24 -4.47
CA SER A 133 8.29 2.93 -3.79
C SER A 133 8.98 1.77 -4.53
N HIS A 134 10.09 2.06 -5.21
CA HIS A 134 10.90 1.08 -5.91
C HIS A 134 12.14 0.66 -5.09
N PRO A 135 12.59 -0.61 -5.19
CA PRO A 135 13.80 -1.04 -4.49
C PRO A 135 15.02 -0.21 -4.92
N ARG A 136 15.82 0.26 -3.94
CA ARG A 136 17.04 1.06 -4.22
C ARG A 136 17.96 0.43 -5.26
N PRO A 137 18.29 -0.88 -5.21
CA PRO A 137 19.15 -1.49 -6.21
C PRO A 137 18.61 -1.38 -7.64
N LEU A 138 17.28 -1.42 -7.82
CA LEU A 138 16.65 -1.20 -9.13
C LEU A 138 16.84 0.23 -9.60
N VAL A 139 16.54 1.20 -8.73
CA VAL A 139 16.69 2.64 -9.04
C VAL A 139 18.14 2.97 -9.37
N ASP A 140 19.11 2.44 -8.62
CA ASP A 140 20.55 2.65 -8.86
C ASP A 140 21.01 2.03 -10.18
N CYS A 141 20.51 0.85 -10.54
CA CYS A 141 20.77 0.21 -11.82
C CYS A 141 20.23 1.03 -12.99
N LEU A 142 19.00 1.53 -12.88
CA LEU A 142 18.39 2.37 -13.91
C LEU A 142 19.10 3.72 -14.07
N ARG A 143 19.52 4.34 -12.95
CA ARG A 143 20.28 5.60 -12.94
C ARG A 143 21.61 5.49 -13.69
N ALA A 144 22.20 4.31 -13.75
CA ALA A 144 23.42 4.10 -14.54
C ALA A 144 23.17 4.14 -16.06
N SER A 145 21.92 4.04 -16.51
CA SER A 145 21.54 3.89 -17.92
C SER A 145 20.77 5.09 -18.49
N MET A 146 20.30 6.01 -17.66
CA MET A 146 19.48 7.16 -18.07
C MET A 146 19.73 8.38 -17.17
N ASP A 147 19.38 9.57 -17.65
CA ASP A 147 19.44 10.78 -16.86
C ASP A 147 18.33 10.81 -15.79
N GLU A 148 18.44 11.73 -14.81
CA GLU A 148 17.55 11.77 -13.66
C GLU A 148 16.10 12.14 -14.03
N GLU A 149 15.90 12.98 -15.04
CA GLU A 149 14.55 13.37 -15.51
C GLU A 149 13.85 12.18 -16.17
N THR A 150 14.55 11.47 -17.04
CA THR A 150 14.05 10.24 -17.68
C THR A 150 13.79 9.15 -16.64
N LEU A 151 14.67 9.00 -15.65
CA LEU A 151 14.50 8.04 -14.56
C LEU A 151 13.25 8.34 -13.75
N GLU A 152 13.05 9.60 -13.37
CA GLU A 152 11.86 10.00 -12.61
C GLU A 152 10.58 9.75 -13.40
N ALA A 153 10.55 10.14 -14.67
CA ALA A 153 9.42 9.89 -15.55
C ALA A 153 9.12 8.39 -15.73
N PHE A 154 10.17 7.57 -15.85
CA PHE A 154 10.04 6.11 -15.94
C PHE A 154 9.41 5.52 -14.67
N LEU A 155 9.94 5.87 -13.47
CA LEU A 155 9.42 5.37 -12.20
C LEU A 155 7.98 5.83 -11.92
N ALA A 156 7.62 7.04 -12.36
CA ALA A 156 6.26 7.54 -12.29
C ALA A 156 5.32 6.73 -13.19
N ALA A 157 5.72 6.50 -14.44
CA ALA A 157 4.93 5.76 -15.41
C ALA A 157 4.74 4.28 -15.02
N ASP A 158 5.76 3.66 -14.39
CA ASP A 158 5.65 2.27 -13.89
C ASP A 158 4.58 2.11 -12.80
N ASN A 159 4.30 3.18 -12.06
CA ASN A 159 3.26 3.21 -11.04
C ASN A 159 1.86 3.55 -11.59
N ASP A 160 1.74 3.94 -12.84
CA ASP A 160 0.44 4.24 -13.45
C ASP A 160 -0.39 2.97 -13.69
N ILE A 161 -1.71 3.15 -13.69
CA ILE A 161 -2.61 2.04 -14.03
C ILE A 161 -2.44 1.73 -15.53
N PRO A 162 -1.98 0.51 -15.90
CA PRO A 162 -1.76 0.18 -17.28
C PRO A 162 -3.07 0.21 -18.08
N LYS A 163 -3.01 0.80 -19.27
CA LYS A 163 -4.14 0.76 -20.21
C LYS A 163 -4.32 -0.68 -20.70
N THR A 164 -5.58 -1.14 -20.77
CA THR A 164 -5.88 -2.43 -21.37
C THR A 164 -5.48 -2.42 -22.84
N ALA A 165 -4.51 -3.25 -23.20
CA ALA A 165 -4.11 -3.47 -24.58
C ALA A 165 -4.67 -4.81 -25.08
N LEU A 166 -5.26 -4.80 -26.26
CA LEU A 166 -5.76 -6.00 -26.94
C LEU A 166 -5.00 -6.16 -28.26
N GLN A 167 -4.46 -7.34 -28.46
CA GLN A 167 -3.87 -7.72 -29.74
C GLN A 167 -4.75 -8.79 -30.40
N ALA A 168 -5.36 -8.45 -31.54
CA ALA A 168 -6.08 -9.42 -32.33
C ALA A 168 -5.08 -10.42 -32.94
N ASN A 169 -5.41 -11.72 -32.89
CA ASN A 169 -4.61 -12.72 -33.58
C ASN A 169 -5.08 -12.79 -35.06
N PRO A 170 -4.30 -12.27 -36.03
CA PRO A 170 -4.71 -12.21 -37.43
C PRO A 170 -4.88 -13.60 -38.06
N LEU A 171 -4.35 -14.65 -37.44
CA LEU A 171 -4.49 -16.04 -37.92
C LEU A 171 -5.76 -16.74 -37.43
N LYS A 172 -6.56 -16.08 -36.59
CA LYS A 172 -7.80 -16.58 -36.01
C LYS A 172 -9.00 -15.66 -36.28
N ALA A 173 -8.82 -14.70 -37.17
CA ALA A 173 -9.90 -13.81 -37.60
C ALA A 173 -10.79 -14.49 -38.64
#